data_9bff52a04a39ce951f7b93f6b8acb8f1
#
_entry.id   9bff52a04a39ce951f7b93f6b8acb8f1
#
_cell.length_a   1.000
_cell.length_b   1.000
_cell.length_c   1.000
_cell.angle_alpha   90.00
_cell.angle_beta   90.00
_cell.angle_gamma   90.00
#
_symmetry.space_group_name_H-M   'P 1'
#
loop_
_entity.id
_entity.type
_entity.pdbx_description
1 polymer ?
#
loop_
_entity_poly.entity_id
_entity_poly.type
_entity_poly.pdbx_seq_one_letter_code
_entity_poly.pdbx_strand_id
1 'polypeptide(L)'
;MMIEQRTKKVAGKGSQPEAEVEVLYVHPSKQGLNFTANSGMGRPYGLIPVGLPALVNLLRQQGIPVRGVSHPLEVQLNPSFNLKKWLASHRRAKVVLIDMHWYEHCFGAVDTARAVKAALPEAWTILGGLSASGFAREIMEQFEVVDFVVRGDAEKPLTSLVRLLLDVQDREALRAYLREIPNLTYRDQNEIIENPLTYTATSEDLDSLDFVDLSFLEHHRAYFVHEYIVTDLAKAREKIDTSPYLGRWITTARGCKFNCSYCGGGRSAHKRLANRVGLVVRSPEKVVEDLSRLEKMGVIQASMTYDIAEISDDYWRELFDRIRHSGVRIGIYNEFFQMPDVAFVDEFAKTVPREHSCLAVSPLSGNEKVRRLNGKHYSNQELFDLLEVLSRNRIYLFVYFSLNLPGETRETFEETVELAQAVYEFYPNSLLKILNTVHTIDPLAPMNVNAEKFGIQSSMKSFKDYYLYCFNTQFSDPAARTDLYRGFVLDEPGDRSVEAMANRWDRERTGKEISWWPIPPSW
;
A
#
# COMPACT_ATOMS: atom_id res chain seq x y z
N MET A 1 -54.57 13.80 -13.24
CA MET A 1 -54.32 14.77 -14.30
C MET A 1 -52.85 15.14 -14.23
N MET A 2 -52.08 14.46 -14.98
CA MET A 2 -50.92 14.79 -15.80
C MET A 2 -49.86 15.71 -15.14
N ILE A 3 -48.70 15.12 -14.84
CA ILE A 3 -47.43 15.67 -15.26
C ILE A 3 -46.59 14.47 -15.76
N GLU A 4 -46.65 14.29 -17.06
CA GLU A 4 -45.80 13.42 -17.85
C GLU A 4 -44.54 14.17 -18.28
N GLN A 5 -43.42 13.42 -18.25
CA GLN A 5 -42.30 13.51 -19.16
C GLN A 5 -41.42 14.76 -19.19
N ARG A 6 -40.19 14.54 -18.77
CA ARG A 6 -39.00 14.89 -19.60
C ARG A 6 -37.76 14.13 -19.13
N THR A 7 -37.69 12.86 -19.49
CA THR A 7 -36.39 12.18 -19.65
C THR A 7 -35.67 12.78 -20.87
N LYS A 8 -34.83 13.76 -20.68
CA LYS A 8 -33.84 14.12 -21.70
C LYS A 8 -32.73 13.08 -21.66
N LYS A 9 -32.71 12.21 -22.70
CA LYS A 9 -31.51 11.51 -23.15
C LYS A 9 -30.37 12.53 -23.21
N VAL A 10 -29.39 12.39 -22.33
CA VAL A 10 -28.08 12.98 -22.55
C VAL A 10 -27.43 12.12 -23.63
N ALA A 11 -27.55 12.58 -24.85
CA ALA A 11 -26.80 12.03 -25.99
C ALA A 11 -25.32 12.13 -25.67
N GLY A 12 -24.60 11.03 -25.86
CA GLY A 12 -23.17 10.93 -25.68
C GLY A 12 -22.45 12.10 -26.35
N LYS A 13 -21.71 12.86 -25.56
CA LYS A 13 -20.67 13.73 -26.11
C LYS A 13 -19.68 12.80 -26.79
N GLY A 14 -19.53 12.97 -28.10
CA GLY A 14 -18.52 12.28 -28.88
C GLY A 14 -17.18 12.34 -28.17
N SER A 15 -16.54 11.20 -28.02
CA SER A 15 -15.18 11.09 -27.51
C SER A 15 -14.31 12.03 -28.34
N GLN A 16 -13.73 13.04 -27.70
CA GLN A 16 -12.57 13.70 -28.30
C GLN A 16 -11.57 12.60 -28.65
N PRO A 17 -10.86 12.69 -29.79
CA PRO A 17 -9.83 11.71 -30.11
C PRO A 17 -8.90 11.61 -28.89
N GLU A 18 -8.79 10.41 -28.33
CA GLU A 18 -7.92 10.14 -27.19
C GLU A 18 -6.53 10.62 -27.57
N ALA A 19 -6.00 11.59 -26.80
CA ALA A 19 -4.63 12.07 -27.03
C ALA A 19 -3.71 10.85 -26.95
N GLU A 20 -3.07 10.53 -28.08
CA GLU A 20 -2.14 9.40 -28.16
C GLU A 20 -0.97 9.67 -27.23
N VAL A 21 -0.89 8.90 -26.12
CA VAL A 21 0.15 9.03 -25.10
C VAL A 21 1.33 8.13 -25.40
N GLU A 22 2.54 8.59 -25.06
CA GLU A 22 3.77 7.82 -25.22
C GLU A 22 4.18 7.08 -23.93
N VAL A 23 3.56 7.41 -22.81
CA VAL A 23 3.84 6.78 -21.51
C VAL A 23 2.57 6.17 -20.92
N LEU A 24 2.65 4.89 -20.56
CA LEU A 24 1.59 4.19 -19.85
C LEU A 24 2.02 3.83 -18.43
N TYR A 25 1.04 3.68 -17.55
CA TYR A 25 1.22 3.11 -16.22
C TYR A 25 0.29 1.91 -16.04
N VAL A 26 0.81 0.82 -15.48
CA VAL A 26 0.01 -0.37 -15.14
C VAL A 26 0.29 -0.77 -13.70
N HIS A 27 -0.77 -0.75 -12.88
CA HIS A 27 -0.75 -1.41 -11.57
C HIS A 27 -1.11 -2.89 -11.78
N PRO A 28 -0.21 -3.85 -11.45
CA PRO A 28 -0.43 -5.27 -11.68
C PRO A 28 -1.32 -5.88 -10.59
N SER A 29 -1.99 -6.99 -10.88
CA SER A 29 -2.56 -7.85 -9.85
C SER A 29 -1.52 -8.83 -9.32
N LYS A 30 -1.72 -9.36 -8.11
CA LYS A 30 -0.86 -10.41 -7.51
C LYS A 30 -0.72 -11.64 -8.44
N GLN A 31 -1.79 -12.01 -9.10
CA GLN A 31 -1.87 -13.21 -9.98
C GLN A 31 -1.62 -12.89 -11.46
N GLY A 32 -1.12 -11.68 -11.78
CA GLY A 32 -0.89 -11.26 -13.15
C GLY A 32 -2.16 -11.31 -14.00
N LEU A 33 -2.04 -11.72 -15.25
CA LEU A 33 -3.17 -11.79 -16.19
C LEU A 33 -4.19 -12.91 -15.88
N ASN A 34 -3.85 -13.84 -14.99
CA ASN A 34 -4.74 -14.93 -14.57
C ASN A 34 -5.74 -14.49 -13.48
N PHE A 35 -5.66 -13.25 -13.01
CA PHE A 35 -6.62 -12.70 -12.07
C PHE A 35 -8.04 -12.67 -12.67
N THR A 36 -9.02 -13.13 -11.89
CA THR A 36 -10.44 -13.09 -12.25
C THR A 36 -11.26 -12.42 -11.14
N ALA A 37 -12.42 -11.86 -11.49
CA ALA A 37 -13.31 -11.21 -10.54
C ALA A 37 -13.76 -12.12 -9.37
N ASN A 38 -13.77 -13.44 -9.58
CA ASN A 38 -14.16 -14.43 -8.57
C ASN A 38 -13.03 -14.81 -7.61
N SER A 39 -11.85 -14.24 -7.76
CA SER A 39 -10.66 -14.60 -6.96
C SER A 39 -10.69 -14.15 -5.51
N GLY A 40 -11.75 -13.46 -5.04
CA GLY A 40 -11.84 -12.93 -3.69
C GLY A 40 -10.94 -11.70 -3.43
N MET A 41 -11.23 -10.93 -2.37
CA MET A 41 -10.58 -9.63 -2.12
C MET A 41 -9.11 -9.72 -1.69
N GLY A 42 -8.69 -10.82 -1.08
CA GLY A 42 -7.29 -11.01 -0.67
C GLY A 42 -6.31 -11.33 -1.82
N ARG A 43 -6.83 -11.67 -3.00
CA ARG A 43 -6.00 -12.12 -4.12
C ARG A 43 -5.50 -11.02 -5.07
N PRO A 44 -6.28 -9.97 -5.38
CA PRO A 44 -5.84 -8.99 -6.37
C PRO A 44 -4.70 -8.09 -5.88
N TYR A 45 -4.64 -7.82 -4.57
CA TYR A 45 -3.79 -6.79 -3.97
C TYR A 45 -3.89 -5.47 -4.75
N GLY A 46 -5.10 -4.91 -4.76
CA GLY A 46 -5.48 -3.82 -5.67
C GLY A 46 -5.07 -2.42 -5.20
N LEU A 47 -4.36 -2.28 -4.07
CA LEU A 47 -3.91 -0.97 -3.58
C LEU A 47 -2.69 -0.50 -4.36
N ILE A 48 -2.78 0.68 -4.97
CA ILE A 48 -1.65 1.36 -5.60
C ILE A 48 -0.81 2.04 -4.52
N PRO A 49 0.52 1.83 -4.49
CA PRO A 49 1.38 2.51 -3.53
C PRO A 49 1.28 4.03 -3.68
N VAL A 50 1.06 4.75 -2.59
CA VAL A 50 0.70 6.19 -2.60
C VAL A 50 1.71 7.07 -3.33
N GLY A 51 2.99 6.71 -3.32
CA GLY A 51 4.03 7.43 -4.05
C GLY A 51 3.97 7.29 -5.57
N LEU A 52 3.36 6.23 -6.11
CA LEU A 52 3.36 5.99 -7.56
C LEU A 52 2.51 7.00 -8.33
N PRO A 53 1.23 7.28 -7.93
CA PRO A 53 0.47 8.35 -8.56
C PRO A 53 1.19 9.70 -8.53
N ALA A 54 1.88 10.01 -7.44
CA ALA A 54 2.62 11.26 -7.33
C ALA A 54 3.80 11.33 -8.33
N LEU A 55 4.50 10.22 -8.57
CA LEU A 55 5.54 10.15 -9.60
C LEU A 55 4.96 10.28 -11.02
N VAL A 56 3.81 9.66 -11.28
CA VAL A 56 3.10 9.83 -12.55
C VAL A 56 2.69 11.29 -12.74
N ASN A 57 2.15 11.94 -11.70
CA ASN A 57 1.78 13.35 -11.76
C ASN A 57 3.00 14.25 -11.95
N LEU A 58 4.16 13.90 -11.40
CA LEU A 58 5.40 14.62 -11.64
C LEU A 58 5.82 14.59 -13.14
N LEU A 59 5.65 13.47 -13.82
CA LEU A 59 5.84 13.39 -15.28
C LEU A 59 4.84 14.30 -16.02
N ARG A 60 3.56 14.26 -15.63
CA ARG A 60 2.51 15.08 -16.23
C ARG A 60 2.75 16.58 -16.03
N GLN A 61 3.21 16.99 -14.85
CA GLN A 61 3.62 18.38 -14.55
C GLN A 61 4.80 18.85 -15.43
N GLN A 62 5.63 17.91 -15.89
CA GLN A 62 6.73 18.19 -16.81
C GLN A 62 6.33 18.11 -18.29
N GLY A 63 5.04 18.05 -18.59
CA GLY A 63 4.50 18.03 -19.96
C GLY A 63 4.52 16.64 -20.61
N ILE A 64 4.76 15.56 -19.88
CA ILE A 64 4.73 14.18 -20.38
C ILE A 64 3.35 13.57 -20.05
N PRO A 65 2.44 13.42 -21.03
CA PRO A 65 1.13 12.82 -20.78
C PRO A 65 1.29 11.34 -20.40
N VAL A 66 0.60 10.92 -19.36
CA VAL A 66 0.56 9.52 -18.93
C VAL A 66 -0.88 9.05 -18.83
N ARG A 67 -1.16 7.84 -19.28
CA ARG A 67 -2.43 7.14 -19.08
C ARG A 67 -2.16 5.84 -18.32
N GLY A 68 -3.04 5.48 -17.41
CA GLY A 68 -2.80 4.32 -16.56
C GLY A 68 -4.03 3.48 -16.29
N VAL A 69 -3.78 2.26 -15.84
CA VAL A 69 -4.81 1.29 -15.49
C VAL A 69 -4.41 0.53 -14.24
N SER A 70 -5.38 0.30 -13.35
CA SER A 70 -5.25 -0.71 -12.29
C SER A 70 -5.87 -2.00 -12.80
N HIS A 71 -5.03 -2.96 -13.19
CA HIS A 71 -5.52 -4.23 -13.73
C HIS A 71 -6.52 -4.94 -12.81
N PRO A 72 -6.30 -5.06 -11.48
CA PRO A 72 -7.28 -5.69 -10.60
C PRO A 72 -8.60 -4.92 -10.52
N LEU A 73 -8.59 -3.59 -10.53
CA LEU A 73 -9.81 -2.79 -10.53
C LEU A 73 -10.61 -2.99 -11.82
N GLU A 74 -9.93 -2.93 -12.98
CA GLU A 74 -10.59 -3.08 -14.28
C GLU A 74 -11.28 -4.44 -14.41
N VAL A 75 -10.63 -5.53 -13.96
CA VAL A 75 -11.22 -6.87 -13.95
C VAL A 75 -12.42 -6.97 -13.00
N GLN A 76 -12.38 -6.25 -11.86
CA GLN A 76 -13.53 -6.21 -10.94
C GLN A 76 -14.72 -5.46 -11.52
N LEU A 77 -14.47 -4.35 -12.21
CA LEU A 77 -15.51 -3.56 -12.88
C LEU A 77 -16.05 -4.25 -14.14
N ASN A 78 -15.17 -4.90 -14.88
CA ASN A 78 -15.49 -5.62 -16.11
C ASN A 78 -14.73 -6.94 -16.17
N PRO A 79 -15.35 -8.09 -15.82
CA PRO A 79 -14.70 -9.39 -15.86
C PRO A 79 -14.15 -9.82 -17.24
N SER A 80 -14.59 -9.15 -18.32
CA SER A 80 -14.07 -9.37 -19.67
C SER A 80 -12.91 -8.43 -20.05
N PHE A 81 -12.44 -7.58 -19.12
CA PHE A 81 -11.31 -6.71 -19.36
C PHE A 81 -10.07 -7.51 -19.77
N ASN A 82 -9.36 -7.02 -20.77
CA ASN A 82 -8.17 -7.69 -21.30
C ASN A 82 -7.02 -6.69 -21.41
N LEU A 83 -6.05 -6.82 -20.52
CA LEU A 83 -4.91 -5.92 -20.46
C LEU A 83 -4.10 -5.88 -21.77
N LYS A 84 -3.92 -7.03 -22.45
CA LYS A 84 -3.19 -7.06 -23.73
C LYS A 84 -3.91 -6.26 -24.82
N LYS A 85 -5.25 -6.32 -24.87
CA LYS A 85 -6.04 -5.50 -25.80
C LYS A 85 -5.95 -4.03 -25.45
N TRP A 86 -6.00 -3.68 -24.17
CA TRP A 86 -5.84 -2.31 -23.72
C TRP A 86 -4.45 -1.76 -24.10
N LEU A 87 -3.38 -2.50 -23.85
CA LEU A 87 -2.02 -2.13 -24.27
C LEU A 87 -1.95 -1.95 -25.80
N ALA A 88 -2.46 -2.92 -26.57
CA ALA A 88 -2.44 -2.87 -28.04
C ALA A 88 -3.24 -1.70 -28.63
N SER A 89 -4.19 -1.11 -27.90
CA SER A 89 -4.90 0.10 -28.33
C SER A 89 -4.04 1.37 -28.20
N HIS A 90 -2.96 1.33 -27.41
CA HIS A 90 -2.05 2.46 -27.20
C HIS A 90 -0.74 2.31 -28.00
N ARG A 91 -0.85 2.19 -29.32
CA ARG A 91 0.27 1.84 -30.22
C ARG A 91 1.45 2.82 -30.24
N ARG A 92 1.25 4.06 -29.75
CA ARG A 92 2.31 5.07 -29.66
C ARG A 92 3.08 5.02 -28.33
N ALA A 93 2.68 4.15 -27.41
CA ALA A 93 3.37 4.03 -26.15
C ALA A 93 4.81 3.52 -26.37
N LYS A 94 5.77 4.30 -25.90
CA LYS A 94 7.20 4.01 -25.93
C LYS A 94 7.72 3.53 -24.58
N VAL A 95 7.02 3.90 -23.48
CA VAL A 95 7.41 3.58 -22.11
C VAL A 95 6.21 3.07 -21.33
N VAL A 96 6.37 1.98 -20.62
CA VAL A 96 5.36 1.44 -19.70
C VAL A 96 5.95 1.31 -18.29
N LEU A 97 5.35 2.05 -17.36
CA LEU A 97 5.69 2.03 -15.94
C LEU A 97 4.88 0.95 -15.25
N ILE A 98 5.53 0.10 -14.48
CA ILE A 98 4.91 -1.00 -13.74
C ILE A 98 5.40 -0.93 -12.29
N ASP A 99 4.49 -0.90 -11.32
CA ASP A 99 4.89 -0.92 -9.92
C ASP A 99 5.09 -2.33 -9.38
N MET A 100 6.10 -2.48 -8.53
CA MET A 100 6.35 -3.65 -7.71
C MET A 100 6.84 -3.18 -6.34
N HIS A 101 5.95 -2.49 -5.62
CA HIS A 101 6.26 -1.95 -4.31
C HIS A 101 6.23 -3.04 -3.24
N TRP A 102 5.17 -3.83 -3.23
CA TRP A 102 5.02 -4.98 -2.34
C TRP A 102 5.42 -6.27 -3.04
N TYR A 103 5.95 -7.22 -2.28
CA TYR A 103 6.36 -8.53 -2.80
C TYR A 103 5.18 -9.33 -3.39
N GLU A 104 3.96 -9.04 -3.00
CA GLU A 104 2.74 -9.61 -3.57
C GLU A 104 2.61 -9.38 -5.08
N HIS A 105 3.32 -8.40 -5.63
CA HIS A 105 3.33 -8.13 -7.06
C HIS A 105 4.49 -8.77 -7.81
N CYS A 106 5.36 -9.56 -7.15
CA CYS A 106 6.56 -10.12 -7.81
C CYS A 106 6.22 -10.94 -9.07
N PHE A 107 5.18 -11.79 -9.04
CA PHE A 107 4.73 -12.49 -10.23
C PHE A 107 3.99 -11.55 -11.19
N GLY A 108 3.01 -10.82 -10.70
CA GLY A 108 2.11 -10.00 -11.52
C GLY A 108 2.82 -8.89 -12.29
N ALA A 109 3.83 -8.26 -11.70
CA ALA A 109 4.62 -7.22 -12.39
C ALA A 109 5.41 -7.78 -13.57
N VAL A 110 6.05 -8.94 -13.40
CA VAL A 110 6.77 -9.63 -14.49
C VAL A 110 5.81 -10.11 -15.57
N ASP A 111 4.65 -10.67 -15.18
CA ASP A 111 3.63 -11.11 -16.14
C ASP A 111 3.04 -9.94 -16.93
N THR A 112 2.87 -8.79 -16.27
CA THR A 112 2.51 -7.53 -16.93
C THR A 112 3.59 -7.08 -17.92
N ALA A 113 4.88 -7.14 -17.56
CA ALA A 113 5.98 -6.82 -18.46
C ALA A 113 6.00 -7.73 -19.70
N ARG A 114 5.72 -9.04 -19.52
CA ARG A 114 5.55 -9.96 -20.67
C ARG A 114 4.38 -9.55 -21.56
N ALA A 115 3.26 -9.12 -20.96
CA ALA A 115 2.11 -8.65 -21.73
C ALA A 115 2.44 -7.37 -22.53
N VAL A 116 3.23 -6.47 -21.94
CA VAL A 116 3.73 -5.26 -22.61
C VAL A 116 4.57 -5.66 -23.82
N LYS A 117 5.59 -6.49 -23.65
CA LYS A 117 6.45 -6.92 -24.77
C LYS A 117 5.70 -7.67 -25.86
N ALA A 118 4.65 -8.41 -25.51
CA ALA A 118 3.79 -9.08 -26.48
C ALA A 118 2.89 -8.12 -27.28
N ALA A 119 2.39 -7.04 -26.66
CA ALA A 119 1.48 -6.07 -27.27
C ALA A 119 2.20 -4.88 -27.92
N LEU A 120 3.33 -4.47 -27.34
CA LEU A 120 4.15 -3.31 -27.68
C LEU A 120 5.63 -3.71 -27.64
N PRO A 121 6.14 -4.46 -28.63
CA PRO A 121 7.48 -5.05 -28.57
C PRO A 121 8.62 -4.03 -28.40
N GLU A 122 8.45 -2.82 -28.95
CA GLU A 122 9.45 -1.75 -28.91
C GLU A 122 9.35 -0.87 -27.65
N ALA A 123 8.29 -1.02 -26.85
CA ALA A 123 8.12 -0.21 -25.66
C ALA A 123 9.07 -0.65 -24.54
N TRP A 124 9.64 0.34 -23.87
CA TRP A 124 10.48 0.14 -22.70
C TRP A 124 9.63 -0.17 -21.46
N THR A 125 10.04 -1.16 -20.69
CA THR A 125 9.40 -1.52 -19.41
C THR A 125 10.26 -1.06 -18.25
N ILE A 126 9.66 -0.27 -17.35
CA ILE A 126 10.32 0.27 -16.16
C ILE A 126 9.60 -0.25 -14.92
N LEU A 127 10.32 -0.96 -14.06
CA LEU A 127 9.83 -1.35 -12.75
C LEU A 127 10.32 -0.39 -11.67
N GLY A 128 9.52 -0.22 -10.62
CA GLY A 128 9.89 0.56 -9.43
C GLY A 128 9.11 0.13 -8.19
N GLY A 129 9.54 0.62 -7.04
CA GLY A 129 8.96 0.30 -5.73
C GLY A 129 9.95 -0.44 -4.81
N LEU A 130 9.55 -0.69 -3.56
CA LEU A 130 10.47 -1.26 -2.55
C LEU A 130 10.96 -2.66 -2.93
N SER A 131 10.05 -3.56 -3.33
CA SER A 131 10.44 -4.92 -3.72
C SER A 131 11.25 -4.93 -5.01
N ALA A 132 10.88 -4.09 -6.01
CA ALA A 132 11.70 -3.91 -7.21
C ALA A 132 13.12 -3.45 -6.86
N SER A 133 13.24 -2.49 -5.94
CA SER A 133 14.54 -1.98 -5.48
C SER A 133 15.37 -3.04 -4.77
N GLY A 134 14.74 -3.89 -3.96
CA GLY A 134 15.38 -4.94 -3.19
C GLY A 134 15.94 -6.07 -4.07
N PHE A 135 15.28 -6.35 -5.18
CA PHE A 135 15.59 -7.47 -6.09
C PHE A 135 16.05 -7.01 -7.48
N ALA A 136 16.45 -5.75 -7.64
CA ALA A 136 16.71 -5.17 -8.96
C ALA A 136 17.64 -6.01 -9.83
N ARG A 137 18.77 -6.45 -9.28
CA ARG A 137 19.74 -7.31 -10.00
C ARG A 137 19.13 -8.66 -10.37
N GLU A 138 18.49 -9.36 -9.42
CA GLU A 138 17.89 -10.67 -9.68
C GLU A 138 16.77 -10.60 -10.72
N ILE A 139 15.97 -9.55 -10.72
CA ILE A 139 14.93 -9.30 -11.73
C ILE A 139 15.58 -9.16 -13.11
N MET A 140 16.60 -8.32 -13.23
CA MET A 140 17.29 -8.08 -14.50
C MET A 140 18.02 -9.31 -15.02
N GLU A 141 18.59 -10.16 -14.13
CA GLU A 141 19.25 -11.41 -14.50
C GLU A 141 18.27 -12.48 -15.01
N GLN A 142 17.07 -12.52 -14.44
CA GLN A 142 16.10 -13.60 -14.69
C GLN A 142 15.07 -13.27 -15.77
N PHE A 143 14.81 -11.98 -16.04
CA PHE A 143 13.68 -11.55 -16.89
C PHE A 143 14.08 -10.47 -17.90
N GLU A 144 14.29 -10.89 -19.14
CA GLU A 144 14.64 -9.98 -20.27
C GLU A 144 13.49 -9.02 -20.64
N VAL A 145 12.26 -9.31 -20.20
CA VAL A 145 11.10 -8.48 -20.45
C VAL A 145 11.09 -7.19 -19.61
N VAL A 146 12.03 -7.06 -18.68
CA VAL A 146 12.24 -5.85 -17.87
C VAL A 146 13.49 -5.14 -18.39
N ASP A 147 13.34 -3.88 -18.83
CA ASP A 147 14.45 -3.11 -19.38
C ASP A 147 15.18 -2.30 -18.30
N PHE A 148 14.41 -1.78 -17.32
CA PHE A 148 14.93 -0.90 -16.28
C PHE A 148 14.26 -1.16 -14.92
N VAL A 149 15.04 -0.99 -13.86
CA VAL A 149 14.53 -0.89 -12.49
C VAL A 149 15.02 0.42 -11.88
N VAL A 150 14.09 1.28 -11.47
CA VAL A 150 14.40 2.49 -10.70
C VAL A 150 14.33 2.16 -9.22
N ARG A 151 15.44 2.31 -8.51
CA ARG A 151 15.60 1.91 -7.10
C ARG A 151 15.45 3.09 -6.15
N GLY A 152 14.91 2.82 -4.97
CA GLY A 152 14.77 3.82 -3.90
C GLY A 152 13.86 4.98 -4.30
N ASP A 153 14.33 6.21 -4.04
CA ASP A 153 13.59 7.42 -4.41
C ASP A 153 13.71 7.68 -5.92
N ALA A 154 12.61 8.00 -6.56
CA ALA A 154 12.50 7.94 -7.99
C ALA A 154 12.20 9.29 -8.68
N GLU A 155 12.00 10.37 -7.95
CA GLU A 155 11.54 11.65 -8.50
C GLU A 155 12.44 12.14 -9.65
N LYS A 156 13.73 12.30 -9.40
CA LYS A 156 14.70 12.70 -10.44
C LYS A 156 15.10 11.53 -11.36
N PRO A 157 15.44 10.34 -10.83
CA PRO A 157 15.82 9.22 -11.69
C PRO A 157 14.78 8.83 -12.72
N LEU A 158 13.50 8.72 -12.32
CA LEU A 158 12.42 8.33 -13.22
C LEU A 158 12.17 9.40 -14.30
N THR A 159 12.09 10.67 -13.90
CA THR A 159 11.84 11.76 -14.85
C THR A 159 12.98 11.90 -15.86
N SER A 160 14.23 11.77 -15.42
CA SER A 160 15.39 11.77 -16.32
C SER A 160 15.39 10.59 -17.29
N LEU A 161 15.07 9.37 -16.78
CA LEU A 161 15.00 8.18 -17.61
C LEU A 161 13.89 8.29 -18.65
N VAL A 162 12.67 8.65 -18.24
CA VAL A 162 11.53 8.74 -19.18
C VAL A 162 11.79 9.76 -20.28
N ARG A 163 12.31 10.95 -19.94
CA ARG A 163 12.69 11.96 -20.96
C ARG A 163 13.73 11.40 -21.91
N LEU A 164 14.80 10.80 -21.39
CA LEU A 164 15.85 10.20 -22.21
C LEU A 164 15.29 9.17 -23.19
N LEU A 165 14.39 8.29 -22.75
CA LEU A 165 13.79 7.24 -23.59
C LEU A 165 12.82 7.79 -24.64
N LEU A 166 12.20 8.97 -24.39
CA LEU A 166 11.34 9.62 -25.37
C LEU A 166 12.11 10.40 -26.43
N ASP A 167 13.23 11.02 -26.04
CA ASP A 167 13.96 11.99 -26.86
C ASP A 167 15.08 11.36 -27.68
N VAL A 168 15.77 10.32 -27.12
CA VAL A 168 16.98 9.74 -27.72
C VAL A 168 16.66 8.45 -28.47
N GLN A 169 16.88 8.47 -29.80
CA GLN A 169 16.67 7.28 -30.66
C GLN A 169 17.94 6.47 -30.89
N ASP A 170 19.10 7.12 -30.78
CA ASP A 170 20.38 6.44 -30.95
C ASP A 170 20.76 5.64 -29.69
N ARG A 171 20.94 4.33 -29.87
CA ARG A 171 21.25 3.40 -28.77
C ARG A 171 22.62 3.64 -28.13
N GLU A 172 23.61 4.13 -28.87
CA GLU A 172 24.93 4.39 -28.32
C GLU A 172 24.92 5.64 -27.44
N ALA A 173 24.28 6.71 -27.93
CA ALA A 173 24.03 7.90 -27.13
C ALA A 173 23.21 7.59 -25.89
N LEU A 174 22.17 6.76 -26.01
CA LEU A 174 21.34 6.32 -24.87
C LEU A 174 22.19 5.69 -23.76
N ARG A 175 23.13 4.78 -24.11
CA ARG A 175 24.00 4.10 -23.13
C ARG A 175 24.87 5.06 -22.34
N ALA A 176 25.41 6.09 -22.98
CA ALA A 176 26.24 7.09 -22.33
C ALA A 176 25.44 7.84 -21.24
N TYR A 177 24.21 8.25 -21.56
CA TYR A 177 23.34 8.97 -20.62
C TYR A 177 22.77 8.09 -19.51
N LEU A 178 22.50 6.81 -19.75
CA LEU A 178 22.01 5.89 -18.70
C LEU A 178 22.95 5.79 -17.51
N ARG A 179 24.26 5.90 -17.72
CA ARG A 179 25.28 5.87 -16.66
C ARG A 179 25.20 7.06 -15.70
N GLU A 180 24.65 8.18 -16.17
CA GLU A 180 24.52 9.41 -15.39
C GLU A 180 23.23 9.44 -14.52
N ILE A 181 22.28 8.54 -14.75
CA ILE A 181 21.03 8.49 -13.99
C ILE A 181 21.25 7.74 -12.69
N PRO A 182 21.15 8.41 -11.52
CA PRO A 182 21.33 7.72 -10.24
C PRO A 182 20.23 6.70 -10.00
N ASN A 183 20.48 5.77 -9.09
CA ASN A 183 19.49 4.79 -8.62
C ASN A 183 18.94 3.85 -9.72
N LEU A 184 19.53 3.80 -10.89
CA LEU A 184 19.07 2.99 -12.02
C LEU A 184 19.77 1.63 -12.05
N THR A 185 19.01 0.59 -12.37
CA THR A 185 19.54 -0.72 -12.75
C THR A 185 19.04 -1.04 -14.16
N TYR A 186 19.95 -1.42 -15.05
CA TYR A 186 19.63 -1.71 -16.45
C TYR A 186 20.62 -2.74 -17.05
N ARG A 187 20.29 -3.23 -18.24
CA ARG A 187 21.14 -4.14 -19.00
C ARG A 187 21.94 -3.36 -20.05
N ASP A 188 23.26 -3.50 -19.99
CA ASP A 188 24.18 -3.02 -21.03
C ASP A 188 24.85 -4.23 -21.67
N GLN A 189 24.48 -4.55 -22.91
CA GLN A 189 24.86 -5.79 -23.58
C GLN A 189 24.47 -7.02 -22.73
N ASN A 190 25.45 -7.73 -22.18
CA ASN A 190 25.28 -8.94 -21.36
C ASN A 190 25.51 -8.67 -19.85
N GLU A 191 25.78 -7.43 -19.48
CA GLU A 191 26.04 -7.07 -18.09
C GLU A 191 24.88 -6.33 -17.46
N ILE A 192 24.62 -6.61 -16.18
CA ILE A 192 23.68 -5.84 -15.37
C ILE A 192 24.43 -4.73 -14.65
N ILE A 193 24.11 -3.50 -15.02
CA ILE A 193 24.68 -2.28 -14.43
C ILE A 193 23.76 -1.76 -13.34
N GLU A 194 24.34 -1.47 -12.19
CA GLU A 194 23.66 -0.84 -11.08
C GLU A 194 24.33 0.50 -10.76
N ASN A 195 23.72 1.59 -11.17
CA ASN A 195 24.22 2.93 -10.84
C ASN A 195 24.14 3.17 -9.34
N PRO A 196 25.01 3.99 -8.75
CA PRO A 196 25.01 4.27 -7.32
C PRO A 196 23.69 4.88 -6.81
N LEU A 197 23.30 4.54 -5.57
CA LEU A 197 22.16 5.12 -4.87
C LEU A 197 22.55 6.50 -4.30
N THR A 198 22.65 7.51 -5.15
CA THR A 198 23.10 8.85 -4.78
C THR A 198 21.96 9.87 -4.69
N TYR A 199 20.79 9.59 -5.26
CA TYR A 199 19.62 10.41 -5.11
C TYR A 199 18.75 9.93 -3.95
N THR A 200 18.42 10.84 -3.05
CA THR A 200 17.44 10.67 -1.97
C THR A 200 16.58 11.94 -1.94
N ALA A 201 15.25 11.76 -1.99
CA ALA A 201 14.32 12.87 -2.01
C ALA A 201 14.37 13.69 -0.71
N THR A 202 14.21 15.00 -0.83
CA THR A 202 14.15 15.98 0.26
C THR A 202 12.69 16.30 0.64
N SER A 203 12.49 17.14 1.67
CA SER A 203 11.16 17.64 2.02
C SER A 203 10.58 18.51 0.90
N GLU A 204 11.40 19.32 0.24
CA GLU A 204 10.99 20.13 -0.90
C GLU A 204 10.59 19.26 -2.10
N ASP A 205 11.33 18.18 -2.36
CA ASP A 205 10.93 17.20 -3.38
C ASP A 205 9.53 16.64 -3.05
N LEU A 206 9.27 16.23 -1.77
CA LEU A 206 7.97 15.69 -1.37
C LEU A 206 6.84 16.74 -1.42
N ASP A 207 7.11 17.98 -1.04
CA ASP A 207 6.13 19.08 -1.09
C ASP A 207 5.75 19.47 -2.52
N SER A 208 6.63 19.22 -3.49
CA SER A 208 6.36 19.46 -4.91
C SER A 208 5.47 18.40 -5.57
N LEU A 209 5.26 17.24 -4.92
CA LEU A 209 4.49 16.13 -5.47
C LEU A 209 2.97 16.31 -5.30
N ASP A 210 2.23 15.86 -6.30
CA ASP A 210 0.76 15.78 -6.25
C ASP A 210 0.31 14.36 -5.91
N PHE A 211 -0.15 14.16 -4.67
CA PHE A 211 -0.66 12.88 -4.16
C PHE A 211 -2.16 12.69 -4.40
N VAL A 212 -2.86 13.72 -4.88
CA VAL A 212 -4.32 13.77 -4.93
C VAL A 212 -4.86 13.32 -6.27
N ASP A 213 -4.27 13.81 -7.37
CA ASP A 213 -4.82 13.60 -8.71
C ASP A 213 -4.59 12.15 -9.20
N LEU A 214 -5.68 11.46 -9.50
CA LEU A 214 -5.70 10.13 -10.11
C LEU A 214 -6.30 10.14 -11.52
N SER A 215 -6.53 11.32 -12.12
CA SER A 215 -7.22 11.45 -13.41
C SER A 215 -6.51 10.77 -14.59
N PHE A 216 -5.26 10.36 -14.42
CA PHE A 216 -4.53 9.55 -15.39
C PHE A 216 -4.99 8.08 -15.41
N LEU A 217 -5.61 7.58 -14.32
CA LEU A 217 -6.13 6.21 -14.22
C LEU A 217 -7.51 6.08 -14.87
N GLU A 218 -7.70 5.00 -15.61
CA GLU A 218 -9.05 4.55 -15.95
C GLU A 218 -9.87 4.34 -14.68
N HIS A 219 -11.13 4.70 -14.72
CA HIS A 219 -12.08 4.52 -13.60
C HIS A 219 -11.58 4.99 -12.23
N HIS A 220 -10.73 6.04 -12.20
CA HIS A 220 -10.11 6.56 -10.96
C HIS A 220 -11.11 6.85 -9.84
N ARG A 221 -12.38 7.24 -10.17
CA ARG A 221 -13.40 7.45 -9.15
C ARG A 221 -13.74 6.14 -8.42
N ALA A 222 -13.83 5.02 -9.13
CA ALA A 222 -14.05 3.72 -8.51
C ALA A 222 -12.87 3.33 -7.60
N TYR A 223 -11.65 3.73 -7.97
CA TYR A 223 -10.47 3.50 -7.15
C TYR A 223 -10.55 4.19 -5.78
N PHE A 224 -11.08 5.41 -5.68
CA PHE A 224 -11.26 6.09 -4.39
C PHE A 224 -12.17 5.31 -3.41
N VAL A 225 -13.10 4.50 -3.92
CA VAL A 225 -13.94 3.64 -3.06
C VAL A 225 -13.11 2.55 -2.39
N HIS A 226 -12.09 2.03 -3.05
CA HIS A 226 -11.18 1.05 -2.46
C HIS A 226 -10.29 1.61 -1.35
N GLU A 227 -10.03 2.90 -1.38
CA GLU A 227 -9.16 3.57 -0.40
C GLU A 227 -9.90 4.08 0.85
N TYR A 228 -11.22 3.98 0.90
CA TYR A 228 -12.00 4.34 2.08
C TYR A 228 -11.85 3.28 3.18
N ILE A 229 -11.37 3.68 4.34
CA ILE A 229 -11.27 2.82 5.52
C ILE A 229 -12.62 2.79 6.23
N VAL A 230 -13.31 1.69 6.12
CA VAL A 230 -14.72 1.59 6.38
C VAL A 230 -15.03 1.24 7.82
N THR A 231 -15.89 2.00 8.41
CA THR A 231 -16.57 1.67 9.67
C THR A 231 -17.77 0.74 9.45
N ASP A 232 -18.38 0.76 8.26
CA ASP A 232 -19.46 -0.15 7.85
C ASP A 232 -19.21 -0.67 6.41
N LEU A 233 -18.57 -1.84 6.33
CA LEU A 233 -18.15 -2.46 5.07
C LEU A 233 -19.31 -2.82 4.13
N ALA A 234 -20.44 -3.23 4.68
CA ALA A 234 -21.55 -3.70 3.86
C ALA A 234 -22.12 -2.60 2.97
N LYS A 235 -22.24 -1.39 3.51
CA LYS A 235 -22.82 -0.24 2.78
C LYS A 235 -21.88 0.38 1.76
N ALA A 236 -20.57 0.38 2.02
CA ALA A 236 -19.61 1.07 1.15
C ALA A 236 -19.37 0.36 -0.19
N ARG A 237 -19.58 -0.95 -0.26
CA ARG A 237 -19.20 -1.78 -1.42
C ARG A 237 -20.35 -2.22 -2.30
N GLU A 238 -21.60 -1.94 -1.93
CA GLU A 238 -22.76 -2.38 -2.72
C GLU A 238 -22.80 -1.80 -4.15
N LYS A 239 -22.18 -0.64 -4.38
CA LYS A 239 -22.16 0.00 -5.71
C LYS A 239 -20.88 0.82 -5.87
N ILE A 240 -19.79 0.19 -6.30
CA ILE A 240 -18.49 0.86 -6.52
C ILE A 240 -18.64 2.11 -7.38
N ASP A 241 -19.42 2.08 -8.45
CA ASP A 241 -19.57 3.18 -9.40
C ASP A 241 -20.30 4.41 -8.82
N THR A 242 -21.12 4.23 -7.81
CA THR A 242 -22.00 5.28 -7.26
C THR A 242 -21.84 5.49 -5.76
N SER A 243 -20.89 4.80 -5.12
CA SER A 243 -20.65 4.92 -3.69
C SER A 243 -20.30 6.37 -3.32
N PRO A 244 -20.92 6.94 -2.27
CA PRO A 244 -20.50 8.22 -1.71
C PRO A 244 -19.27 8.09 -0.81
N TYR A 245 -18.84 6.86 -0.48
CA TYR A 245 -17.75 6.58 0.44
C TYR A 245 -16.42 6.58 -0.32
N LEU A 246 -15.83 7.75 -0.44
CA LEU A 246 -14.56 7.95 -1.14
C LEU A 246 -13.46 8.24 -0.11
N GLY A 247 -12.37 7.50 -0.21
CA GLY A 247 -11.17 7.69 0.59
C GLY A 247 -9.95 7.96 -0.29
N ARG A 248 -8.90 8.53 0.29
CA ARG A 248 -7.61 8.69 -0.36
C ARG A 248 -6.48 8.61 0.63
N TRP A 249 -5.49 7.79 0.33
CA TRP A 249 -4.24 7.77 1.07
C TRP A 249 -3.34 8.92 0.62
N ILE A 250 -2.79 9.67 1.57
CA ILE A 250 -1.83 10.74 1.32
C ILE A 250 -0.58 10.58 2.18
N THR A 251 0.54 11.05 1.68
CA THR A 251 1.81 10.97 2.37
C THR A 251 2.02 12.19 3.26
N THR A 252 2.31 11.96 4.53
CA THR A 252 2.77 12.98 5.50
C THR A 252 4.28 12.92 5.69
N ALA A 253 4.86 11.72 5.59
CA ALA A 253 6.30 11.53 5.67
C ALA A 253 6.72 10.29 4.87
N ARG A 254 7.99 10.21 4.51
CA ARG A 254 8.63 9.06 3.88
C ARG A 254 9.84 8.61 4.70
N GLY A 255 10.03 7.30 4.84
CA GLY A 255 11.00 6.69 5.73
C GLY A 255 10.32 6.13 6.97
N CYS A 256 11.11 5.65 7.94
CA CYS A 256 10.59 5.18 9.22
C CYS A 256 11.63 5.36 10.33
N LYS A 257 11.16 5.73 11.53
CA LYS A 257 11.99 5.78 12.74
C LYS A 257 12.22 4.39 13.34
N PHE A 258 11.28 3.45 13.09
CA PHE A 258 11.20 2.14 13.71
C PHE A 258 11.80 1.04 12.84
N ASN A 259 12.01 -0.11 13.46
CA ASN A 259 12.56 -1.29 12.79
C ASN A 259 11.82 -2.55 13.29
N CYS A 260 10.49 -2.53 13.15
CA CYS A 260 9.62 -3.64 13.56
C CYS A 260 10.04 -4.93 12.87
N SER A 261 10.00 -6.06 13.59
CA SER A 261 10.54 -7.33 13.14
C SER A 261 10.01 -7.78 11.79
N TYR A 262 8.72 -7.58 11.55
CA TYR A 262 7.96 -8.06 10.39
C TYR A 262 7.93 -7.08 9.19
N CYS A 263 8.39 -5.84 9.37
CA CYS A 263 8.16 -4.78 8.39
C CYS A 263 9.33 -4.60 7.42
N GLY A 264 9.07 -4.78 6.13
CA GLY A 264 10.04 -4.52 5.06
C GLY A 264 10.17 -3.05 4.66
N GLY A 265 9.39 -2.15 5.26
CA GLY A 265 9.48 -0.69 5.12
C GLY A 265 10.07 0.00 6.35
N GLY A 266 10.75 -0.72 7.25
CA GLY A 266 11.38 -0.16 8.44
C GLY A 266 12.67 0.63 8.15
N ARG A 267 13.24 1.22 9.19
CA ARG A 267 14.46 2.04 9.12
C ARG A 267 15.62 1.36 8.38
N SER A 268 15.87 0.08 8.65
CA SER A 268 16.95 -0.67 7.99
C SER A 268 16.69 -0.88 6.50
N ALA A 269 15.44 -1.15 6.11
CA ALA A 269 15.05 -1.30 4.72
C ALA A 269 15.25 0.02 3.95
N HIS A 270 14.76 1.13 4.46
CA HIS A 270 14.95 2.45 3.83
C HIS A 270 16.43 2.83 3.70
N LYS A 271 17.27 2.52 4.72
CA LYS A 271 18.71 2.73 4.61
C LYS A 271 19.33 1.91 3.49
N ARG A 272 18.93 0.65 3.34
CA ARG A 272 19.46 -0.26 2.33
C ARG A 272 18.97 0.09 0.92
N LEU A 273 17.67 0.39 0.75
CA LEU A 273 17.05 0.55 -0.56
C LEU A 273 17.18 1.95 -1.15
N ALA A 274 17.20 2.97 -0.30
CA ALA A 274 17.15 4.36 -0.72
C ALA A 274 18.27 5.22 -0.10
N ASN A 275 19.23 4.61 0.60
CA ASN A 275 20.25 5.31 1.38
C ASN A 275 19.66 6.36 2.36
N ARG A 276 18.40 6.19 2.76
CA ARG A 276 17.65 7.11 3.61
C ARG A 276 17.90 6.83 5.09
N VAL A 277 18.20 7.88 5.84
CA VAL A 277 18.30 7.85 7.30
C VAL A 277 17.21 8.75 7.88
N GLY A 278 16.34 8.19 8.74
CA GLY A 278 15.26 8.94 9.37
C GLY A 278 14.07 9.21 8.44
N LEU A 279 13.37 10.30 8.72
CA LEU A 279 12.19 10.74 8.00
C LEU A 279 12.50 11.90 7.07
N VAL A 280 11.80 11.95 5.97
CA VAL A 280 11.57 13.15 5.17
C VAL A 280 10.10 13.50 5.30
N VAL A 281 9.80 14.71 5.73
CA VAL A 281 8.47 15.12 6.18
C VAL A 281 7.93 16.17 5.21
N ARG A 282 6.67 16.05 4.85
CA ARG A 282 5.92 17.09 4.12
C ARG A 282 5.49 18.19 5.06
N SER A 283 5.47 19.40 4.57
CA SER A 283 4.98 20.53 5.37
C SER A 283 3.48 20.37 5.69
N PRO A 284 3.03 20.75 6.90
CA PRO A 284 1.62 20.76 7.26
C PRO A 284 0.76 21.56 6.29
N GLU A 285 1.29 22.64 5.73
CA GLU A 285 0.62 23.46 4.72
C GLU A 285 0.26 22.65 3.48
N LYS A 286 1.20 21.88 2.91
CA LYS A 286 0.95 21.03 1.74
C LYS A 286 -0.01 19.90 2.01
N VAL A 287 0.03 19.34 3.21
CA VAL A 287 -0.96 18.33 3.62
C VAL A 287 -2.37 18.93 3.66
N VAL A 288 -2.54 20.14 4.21
CA VAL A 288 -3.84 20.83 4.25
C VAL A 288 -4.32 21.24 2.86
N GLU A 289 -3.43 21.65 1.96
CA GLU A 289 -3.78 21.88 0.55
C GLU A 289 -4.36 20.61 -0.09
N ASP A 290 -3.73 19.45 0.13
CA ASP A 290 -4.22 18.16 -0.38
C ASP A 290 -5.60 17.81 0.23
N LEU A 291 -5.78 17.96 1.53
CA LEU A 291 -7.07 17.74 2.20
C LEU A 291 -8.18 18.62 1.60
N SER A 292 -7.89 19.90 1.35
CA SER A 292 -8.84 20.83 0.73
C SER A 292 -9.20 20.45 -0.70
N ARG A 293 -8.22 19.96 -1.47
CA ARG A 293 -8.46 19.46 -2.84
C ARG A 293 -9.32 18.20 -2.83
N LEU A 294 -9.04 17.25 -1.93
CA LEU A 294 -9.79 16.01 -1.77
C LEU A 294 -11.25 16.29 -1.39
N GLU A 295 -11.49 17.17 -0.43
CA GLU A 295 -12.85 17.58 -0.04
C GLU A 295 -13.63 18.14 -1.23
N LYS A 296 -13.03 19.03 -2.03
CA LYS A 296 -13.65 19.57 -3.27
C LYS A 296 -13.95 18.51 -4.31
N MET A 297 -13.23 17.39 -4.31
CA MET A 297 -13.49 16.24 -5.18
C MET A 297 -14.58 15.30 -4.61
N GLY A 298 -15.10 15.58 -3.43
CA GLY A 298 -16.10 14.75 -2.75
C GLY A 298 -15.50 13.57 -1.97
N VAL A 299 -14.19 13.55 -1.75
CA VAL A 299 -13.54 12.58 -0.88
C VAL A 299 -13.85 12.94 0.57
N ILE A 300 -14.32 11.97 1.33
CA ILE A 300 -14.80 12.20 2.71
C ILE A 300 -13.81 11.73 3.77
N GLN A 301 -12.77 10.98 3.38
CA GLN A 301 -11.74 10.50 4.29
C GLN A 301 -10.35 10.54 3.63
N ALA A 302 -9.38 11.10 4.34
CA ALA A 302 -7.97 11.01 4.01
C ALA A 302 -7.28 10.04 4.97
N SER A 303 -6.48 9.09 4.43
CA SER A 303 -5.73 8.13 5.21
C SER A 303 -4.24 8.51 5.20
N MET A 304 -3.63 8.61 6.37
CA MET A 304 -2.24 9.01 6.51
C MET A 304 -1.31 7.80 6.40
N THR A 305 -0.30 7.88 5.53
CA THR A 305 0.63 6.76 5.31
C THR A 305 1.67 6.60 6.42
N TYR A 306 1.83 7.64 7.22
CA TYR A 306 2.73 7.64 8.38
C TYR A 306 1.99 8.20 9.59
N ASP A 307 2.28 7.64 10.76
CA ASP A 307 1.69 8.09 12.02
C ASP A 307 2.04 9.56 12.29
N ILE A 308 1.02 10.42 12.28
CA ILE A 308 1.19 11.85 12.47
C ILE A 308 1.77 12.16 13.85
N ALA A 309 1.35 11.41 14.89
CA ALA A 309 1.84 11.59 16.26
C ALA A 309 3.34 11.32 16.38
N GLU A 310 3.87 10.43 15.54
CA GLU A 310 5.28 10.03 15.56
C GLU A 310 6.20 10.98 14.78
N ILE A 311 5.69 11.91 14.01
CA ILE A 311 6.55 12.92 13.34
C ILE A 311 7.18 13.83 14.39
N SER A 312 6.39 14.63 15.06
CA SER A 312 6.74 15.41 16.28
C SER A 312 5.48 16.09 16.83
N ASP A 313 5.56 16.52 18.10
CA ASP A 313 4.48 17.29 18.73
C ASP A 313 4.19 18.61 18.02
N ASP A 314 5.21 19.34 17.61
CA ASP A 314 5.03 20.60 16.89
C ASP A 314 4.33 20.35 15.54
N TYR A 315 4.69 19.26 14.85
CA TYR A 315 4.11 18.94 13.55
C TYR A 315 2.61 18.70 13.62
N TRP A 316 2.15 17.79 14.49
CA TRP A 316 0.72 17.47 14.53
C TRP A 316 -0.11 18.63 15.11
N ARG A 317 0.45 19.42 16.04
CA ARG A 317 -0.21 20.63 16.57
C ARG A 317 -0.41 21.67 15.47
N GLU A 318 0.62 21.95 14.69
CA GLU A 318 0.54 22.84 13.54
C GLU A 318 -0.44 22.32 12.48
N LEU A 319 -0.39 21.03 12.15
CA LEU A 319 -1.29 20.41 11.16
C LEU A 319 -2.74 20.58 11.59
N PHE A 320 -3.10 20.25 12.83
CA PHE A 320 -4.46 20.37 13.33
C PHE A 320 -4.93 21.82 13.40
N ASP A 321 -4.06 22.71 13.81
CA ASP A 321 -4.37 24.15 13.82
C ASP A 321 -4.67 24.68 12.41
N ARG A 322 -3.85 24.32 11.42
CA ARG A 322 -4.06 24.68 10.02
C ARG A 322 -5.35 24.06 9.45
N ILE A 323 -5.68 22.80 9.78
CA ILE A 323 -6.95 22.18 9.37
C ILE A 323 -8.13 23.00 9.91
N ARG A 324 -8.12 23.35 11.21
CA ARG A 324 -9.18 24.17 11.80
C ARG A 324 -9.34 25.53 11.12
N HIS A 325 -8.22 26.22 10.87
CA HIS A 325 -8.23 27.53 10.22
C HIS A 325 -8.66 27.48 8.75
N SER A 326 -8.35 26.38 8.03
CA SER A 326 -8.76 26.22 6.64
C SER A 326 -10.25 25.97 6.45
N GLY A 327 -10.93 25.51 7.49
CA GLY A 327 -12.34 25.10 7.44
C GLY A 327 -12.59 23.77 6.73
N VAL A 328 -11.55 23.03 6.35
CA VAL A 328 -11.66 21.69 5.73
C VAL A 328 -12.35 20.70 6.66
N ARG A 329 -13.34 19.98 6.14
CA ARG A 329 -14.13 18.98 6.87
C ARG A 329 -14.03 17.60 6.23
N ILE A 330 -12.84 17.03 6.25
CA ILE A 330 -12.55 15.68 5.78
C ILE A 330 -12.17 14.78 6.97
N GLY A 331 -12.67 13.55 7.01
CA GLY A 331 -12.28 12.57 8.02
C GLY A 331 -10.83 12.16 7.86
N ILE A 332 -10.21 11.75 8.95
CA ILE A 332 -8.81 11.27 8.94
C ILE A 332 -8.75 9.85 9.51
N TYR A 333 -8.10 8.94 8.75
CA TYR A 333 -7.58 7.69 9.28
C TYR A 333 -6.10 7.85 9.62
N ASN A 334 -5.72 7.50 10.86
CA ASN A 334 -4.32 7.45 11.30
C ASN A 334 -4.07 6.19 12.13
N GLU A 335 -2.98 5.47 11.84
CA GLU A 335 -2.55 4.32 12.60
C GLU A 335 -1.38 4.71 13.51
N PHE A 336 -1.53 4.45 14.81
CA PHE A 336 -0.47 4.68 15.78
C PHE A 336 0.61 3.60 15.72
N PHE A 337 1.86 4.03 15.56
CA PHE A 337 2.99 3.12 15.59
C PHE A 337 3.44 2.79 17.00
N GLN A 338 3.32 3.76 17.92
CA GLN A 338 3.45 3.60 19.36
C GLN A 338 2.25 4.25 20.06
N MET A 339 2.23 4.34 21.39
CA MET A 339 1.17 5.08 22.09
C MET A 339 1.34 6.58 21.92
N PRO A 340 0.32 7.28 21.44
CA PRO A 340 0.35 8.74 21.33
C PRO A 340 0.16 9.41 22.68
N ASP A 341 0.51 10.68 22.77
CA ASP A 341 0.08 11.54 23.88
C ASP A 341 -1.45 11.68 23.88
N VAL A 342 -2.04 11.69 25.09
CA VAL A 342 -3.49 11.94 25.29
C VAL A 342 -3.93 13.25 24.62
N ALA A 343 -3.10 14.29 24.65
CA ALA A 343 -3.38 15.56 24.00
C ALA A 343 -3.58 15.44 22.50
N PHE A 344 -2.89 14.50 21.82
CA PHE A 344 -3.10 14.24 20.40
C PHE A 344 -4.54 13.79 20.13
N VAL A 345 -5.06 12.85 20.92
CA VAL A 345 -6.42 12.30 20.74
C VAL A 345 -7.47 13.37 20.98
N ASP A 346 -7.32 14.18 22.03
CA ASP A 346 -8.26 15.24 22.34
C ASP A 346 -8.27 16.35 21.26
N GLU A 347 -7.13 16.71 20.72
CA GLU A 347 -7.03 17.67 19.61
C GLU A 347 -7.52 17.08 18.28
N PHE A 348 -7.24 15.82 18.01
CA PHE A 348 -7.77 15.10 16.85
C PHE A 348 -9.31 15.13 16.86
N ALA A 349 -9.93 14.78 17.99
CA ALA A 349 -11.38 14.75 18.14
C ALA A 349 -12.06 16.11 17.96
N LYS A 350 -11.36 17.21 18.26
CA LYS A 350 -11.82 18.59 18.05
C LYS A 350 -11.63 19.07 16.61
N THR A 351 -10.70 18.46 15.88
CA THR A 351 -10.26 18.94 14.56
C THR A 351 -11.02 18.31 13.40
N VAL A 352 -11.32 17.01 13.49
CA VAL A 352 -11.86 16.25 12.35
C VAL A 352 -13.30 15.79 12.57
N PRO A 353 -14.10 15.62 11.50
CA PRO A 353 -15.43 15.03 11.59
C PRO A 353 -15.34 13.57 12.03
N ARG A 354 -15.95 13.22 13.18
CA ARG A 354 -15.80 11.90 13.81
C ARG A 354 -16.42 10.77 12.97
N GLU A 355 -17.51 11.06 12.27
CA GLU A 355 -18.28 10.10 11.48
C GLU A 355 -17.50 9.45 10.33
N HIS A 356 -16.44 10.12 9.86
CA HIS A 356 -15.56 9.63 8.81
C HIS A 356 -14.11 9.49 9.26
N SER A 357 -13.85 9.64 10.56
CA SER A 357 -12.49 9.52 11.11
C SER A 357 -12.33 8.23 11.89
N CYS A 358 -11.15 7.66 11.81
CA CYS A 358 -10.82 6.42 12.49
C CYS A 358 -9.36 6.44 12.95
N LEU A 359 -9.11 5.98 14.16
CA LEU A 359 -7.77 5.73 14.65
C LEU A 359 -7.53 4.22 14.75
N ALA A 360 -6.30 3.81 14.58
CA ALA A 360 -5.92 2.42 14.68
C ALA A 360 -4.74 2.24 15.61
N VAL A 361 -4.74 1.14 16.36
CA VAL A 361 -3.63 0.69 17.21
C VAL A 361 -3.28 -0.75 16.86
N SER A 362 -2.01 -1.07 16.90
CA SER A 362 -1.51 -2.40 16.55
C SER A 362 -0.73 -3.01 17.73
N PRO A 363 -1.41 -3.52 18.78
CA PRO A 363 -0.73 -4.21 19.88
C PRO A 363 -0.02 -5.48 19.43
N LEU A 364 -0.40 -6.07 18.31
CA LEU A 364 0.13 -7.32 17.75
C LEU A 364 -0.14 -8.54 18.62
N SER A 365 0.28 -8.51 19.88
CA SER A 365 0.19 -9.61 20.86
C SER A 365 -0.30 -9.09 22.21
N GLY A 366 -1.03 -9.93 22.96
CA GLY A 366 -1.39 -9.69 24.35
C GLY A 366 -0.19 -9.78 25.29
N ASN A 367 0.80 -10.59 24.92
CA ASN A 367 2.04 -10.72 25.67
C ASN A 367 2.99 -9.55 25.37
N GLU A 368 3.31 -8.76 26.38
CA GLU A 368 4.15 -7.56 26.23
C GLU A 368 5.60 -7.86 25.83
N LYS A 369 6.14 -9.04 26.14
CA LYS A 369 7.51 -9.43 25.70
C LYS A 369 7.52 -9.72 24.21
N VAL A 370 6.53 -10.47 23.71
CA VAL A 370 6.33 -10.72 22.27
C VAL A 370 6.09 -9.40 21.56
N ARG A 371 5.24 -8.53 22.11
CA ARG A 371 4.97 -7.19 21.56
C ARG A 371 6.25 -6.38 21.41
N ARG A 372 7.07 -6.28 22.45
CA ARG A 372 8.35 -5.55 22.44
C ARG A 372 9.36 -6.13 21.46
N LEU A 373 9.47 -7.46 21.38
CA LEU A 373 10.33 -8.14 20.40
C LEU A 373 9.96 -7.76 18.97
N ASN A 374 8.68 -7.53 18.71
CA ASN A 374 8.14 -7.19 17.40
C ASN A 374 8.03 -5.68 17.16
N GLY A 375 8.59 -4.84 18.03
CA GLY A 375 8.80 -3.40 17.78
C GLY A 375 7.70 -2.48 18.30
N LYS A 376 6.80 -2.97 19.16
CA LYS A 376 5.78 -2.15 19.85
C LYS A 376 6.14 -2.06 21.34
N HIS A 377 6.45 -0.85 21.81
CA HIS A 377 7.12 -0.62 23.09
C HIS A 377 6.19 -0.04 24.17
N TYR A 378 5.01 -0.57 24.29
CA TYR A 378 4.02 -0.16 25.30
C TYR A 378 3.39 -1.35 26.02
N SER A 379 2.86 -1.11 27.21
CA SER A 379 2.19 -2.08 28.07
C SER A 379 0.70 -2.23 27.73
N ASN A 380 0.05 -3.25 28.30
CA ASN A 380 -1.38 -3.40 28.24
C ASN A 380 -2.10 -2.26 29.00
N GLN A 381 -1.50 -1.78 30.10
CA GLN A 381 -2.07 -0.65 30.85
C GLN A 381 -2.09 0.62 30.00
N GLU A 382 -0.98 0.99 29.34
CA GLU A 382 -0.93 2.15 28.44
C GLU A 382 -1.93 2.02 27.28
N LEU A 383 -2.17 0.80 26.77
CA LEU A 383 -3.21 0.56 25.79
C LEU A 383 -4.60 0.90 26.35
N PHE A 384 -4.95 0.43 27.56
CA PHE A 384 -6.25 0.72 28.16
C PHE A 384 -6.41 2.19 28.53
N ASP A 385 -5.35 2.86 28.98
CA ASP A 385 -5.36 4.31 29.22
C ASP A 385 -5.70 5.07 27.92
N LEU A 386 -5.13 4.66 26.79
CA LEU A 386 -5.49 5.21 25.48
C LEU A 386 -6.94 4.90 25.08
N LEU A 387 -7.40 3.65 25.30
CA LEU A 387 -8.77 3.22 24.99
C LEU A 387 -9.81 4.05 25.75
N GLU A 388 -9.54 4.41 27.01
CA GLU A 388 -10.40 5.27 27.80
C GLU A 388 -10.57 6.65 27.14
N VAL A 389 -9.47 7.28 26.71
CA VAL A 389 -9.48 8.57 26.04
C VAL A 389 -10.20 8.52 24.70
N LEU A 390 -9.95 7.49 23.90
CA LEU A 390 -10.61 7.26 22.62
C LEU A 390 -12.12 7.04 22.79
N SER A 391 -12.51 6.23 23.78
CA SER A 391 -13.92 5.94 24.10
C SER A 391 -14.67 7.21 24.53
N ARG A 392 -14.08 7.99 25.44
CA ARG A 392 -14.63 9.29 25.89
C ARG A 392 -14.86 10.24 24.72
N ASN A 393 -13.95 10.26 23.75
CA ASN A 393 -14.07 11.07 22.54
C ASN A 393 -14.93 10.44 21.44
N ARG A 394 -15.45 9.21 21.65
CA ARG A 394 -16.29 8.46 20.71
C ARG A 394 -15.66 8.34 19.32
N ILE A 395 -14.38 7.97 19.25
CA ILE A 395 -13.62 7.77 18.01
C ILE A 395 -13.84 6.34 17.51
N TYR A 396 -14.00 6.14 16.21
CA TYR A 396 -13.90 4.81 15.62
C TYR A 396 -12.49 4.27 15.78
N LEU A 397 -12.40 3.01 16.21
CA LEU A 397 -11.13 2.36 16.53
C LEU A 397 -10.97 1.02 15.82
N PHE A 398 -9.83 0.86 15.18
CA PHE A 398 -9.35 -0.44 14.71
C PHE A 398 -8.23 -0.92 15.64
N VAL A 399 -8.34 -2.17 16.11
CA VAL A 399 -7.30 -2.82 16.92
C VAL A 399 -6.77 -4.02 16.15
N TYR A 400 -5.50 -3.94 15.76
CA TYR A 400 -4.85 -4.96 14.95
C TYR A 400 -3.99 -5.87 15.82
N PHE A 401 -4.35 -7.13 15.84
CA PHE A 401 -3.52 -8.21 16.35
C PHE A 401 -2.82 -8.93 15.21
N SER A 402 -1.84 -9.73 15.56
CA SER A 402 -1.13 -10.59 14.62
C SER A 402 -0.89 -11.94 15.24
N LEU A 403 -0.77 -12.93 14.40
CA LEU A 403 -0.35 -14.26 14.81
C LEU A 403 0.83 -14.73 13.96
N ASN A 404 1.53 -15.75 14.43
CA ASN A 404 2.78 -16.23 13.85
C ASN A 404 3.91 -15.20 13.98
N LEU A 405 4.01 -14.57 15.14
CA LEU A 405 5.04 -13.58 15.44
C LEU A 405 6.31 -14.24 16.02
N PRO A 406 7.51 -13.72 15.72
CA PRO A 406 8.71 -14.08 16.46
C PRO A 406 8.50 -14.05 17.99
N GLY A 407 8.90 -15.12 18.66
CA GLY A 407 8.75 -15.27 20.12
C GLY A 407 7.36 -15.69 20.61
N GLU A 408 6.38 -15.84 19.71
CA GLU A 408 5.04 -16.28 20.09
C GLU A 408 5.03 -17.76 20.43
N THR A 409 4.29 -18.11 21.49
CA THR A 409 3.98 -19.48 21.90
C THR A 409 2.46 -19.65 21.96
N ARG A 410 1.99 -20.88 22.20
CA ARG A 410 0.56 -21.13 22.39
C ARG A 410 0.01 -20.32 23.56
N GLU A 411 0.77 -20.29 24.65
CA GLU A 411 0.40 -19.56 25.87
C GLU A 411 0.33 -18.06 25.62
N THR A 412 1.33 -17.49 24.94
CA THR A 412 1.33 -16.05 24.61
C THR A 412 0.27 -15.69 23.57
N PHE A 413 -0.15 -16.63 22.72
CA PHE A 413 -1.29 -16.42 21.84
C PHE A 413 -2.63 -16.42 22.61
N GLU A 414 -2.80 -17.27 23.64
CA GLU A 414 -3.99 -17.19 24.51
C GLU A 414 -4.05 -15.82 25.22
N GLU A 415 -2.92 -15.29 25.71
CA GLU A 415 -2.87 -13.91 26.23
C GLU A 415 -3.33 -12.87 25.18
N THR A 416 -3.06 -13.13 23.89
CA THR A 416 -3.54 -12.26 22.78
C THR A 416 -5.06 -12.35 22.64
N VAL A 417 -5.64 -13.53 22.74
CA VAL A 417 -7.09 -13.73 22.71
C VAL A 417 -7.75 -13.07 23.93
N GLU A 418 -7.16 -13.24 25.12
CA GLU A 418 -7.62 -12.60 26.36
C GLU A 418 -7.61 -11.07 26.28
N LEU A 419 -6.52 -10.49 25.74
CA LEU A 419 -6.45 -9.05 25.54
C LEU A 419 -7.50 -8.56 24.54
N ALA A 420 -7.71 -9.28 23.44
CA ALA A 420 -8.74 -8.94 22.46
C ALA A 420 -10.15 -8.99 23.07
N GLN A 421 -10.42 -9.99 23.94
CA GLN A 421 -11.66 -10.08 24.69
C GLN A 421 -11.84 -8.88 25.64
N ALA A 422 -10.80 -8.53 26.40
CA ALA A 422 -10.84 -7.38 27.30
C ALA A 422 -11.08 -6.05 26.54
N VAL A 423 -10.48 -5.88 25.37
CA VAL A 423 -10.75 -4.72 24.49
C VAL A 423 -12.19 -4.72 24.01
N TYR A 424 -12.74 -5.87 23.62
CA TYR A 424 -14.12 -6.00 23.17
C TYR A 424 -15.13 -5.65 24.27
N GLU A 425 -14.85 -6.02 25.51
CA GLU A 425 -15.69 -5.73 26.67
C GLU A 425 -15.60 -4.27 27.13
N PHE A 426 -14.43 -3.66 26.95
CA PHE A 426 -14.16 -2.30 27.40
C PHE A 426 -14.66 -1.23 26.43
N TYR A 427 -14.47 -1.41 25.11
CA TYR A 427 -14.71 -0.36 24.12
C TYR A 427 -16.11 -0.47 23.50
N PRO A 428 -16.80 0.67 23.20
CA PRO A 428 -18.12 0.63 22.57
C PRO A 428 -18.12 -0.15 21.24
N ASN A 429 -18.86 -1.26 21.20
CA ASN A 429 -18.84 -2.20 20.07
C ASN A 429 -19.27 -1.58 18.73
N SER A 430 -20.14 -0.56 18.75
CA SER A 430 -20.55 0.18 17.54
C SER A 430 -19.43 1.03 16.93
N LEU A 431 -18.34 1.26 17.66
CA LEU A 431 -17.20 2.07 17.26
C LEU A 431 -15.91 1.22 17.14
N LEU A 432 -15.97 -0.08 17.35
CA LEU A 432 -14.81 -0.97 17.45
C LEU A 432 -14.71 -1.93 16.26
N LYS A 433 -13.50 -2.13 15.77
CA LYS A 433 -13.13 -3.26 14.91
C LYS A 433 -11.87 -3.92 15.45
N ILE A 434 -11.98 -5.21 15.77
CA ILE A 434 -10.85 -6.05 16.16
C ILE A 434 -10.49 -6.92 14.96
N LEU A 435 -9.24 -6.86 14.56
CA LEU A 435 -8.69 -7.60 13.43
C LEU A 435 -7.48 -8.41 13.87
N ASN A 436 -7.26 -9.53 13.20
CA ASN A 436 -6.03 -10.27 13.33
C ASN A 436 -5.49 -10.60 11.94
N THR A 437 -4.18 -10.53 11.79
CA THR A 437 -3.51 -10.81 10.53
C THR A 437 -2.42 -11.85 10.72
N VAL A 438 -2.25 -12.70 9.72
CA VAL A 438 -1.12 -13.62 9.66
C VAL A 438 -0.05 -12.97 8.80
N HIS A 439 1.10 -12.68 9.38
CA HIS A 439 2.20 -12.12 8.61
C HIS A 439 2.79 -13.15 7.65
N THR A 440 2.96 -12.74 6.41
CA THR A 440 3.91 -13.35 5.47
C THR A 440 5.26 -12.65 5.67
N ILE A 441 6.34 -13.34 5.38
CA ILE A 441 7.67 -12.75 5.57
C ILE A 441 7.98 -11.75 4.46
N ASP A 442 8.12 -10.49 4.82
CA ASP A 442 8.51 -9.44 3.90
C ASP A 442 10.02 -9.55 3.57
N PRO A 443 10.45 -9.32 2.31
CA PRO A 443 11.84 -9.52 1.89
C PRO A 443 12.89 -8.80 2.72
N LEU A 444 12.56 -7.59 3.19
CA LEU A 444 13.50 -6.74 3.92
C LEU A 444 13.16 -6.58 5.40
N ALA A 445 12.18 -7.32 5.87
CA ALA A 445 11.86 -7.36 7.29
C ALA A 445 13.07 -7.82 8.11
N PRO A 446 13.35 -7.21 9.28
CA PRO A 446 14.44 -7.65 10.14
C PRO A 446 14.40 -9.14 10.47
N MET A 447 13.22 -9.73 10.63
CA MET A 447 13.07 -11.16 10.89
C MET A 447 13.43 -12.05 9.70
N ASN A 448 13.39 -11.54 8.46
CA ASN A 448 13.89 -12.29 7.29
C ASN A 448 15.40 -12.12 7.11
N VAL A 449 15.88 -10.88 7.24
CA VAL A 449 17.29 -10.55 7.07
C VAL A 449 18.17 -11.19 8.15
N ASN A 450 17.63 -11.34 9.37
CA ASN A 450 18.32 -11.91 10.53
C ASN A 450 17.50 -13.05 11.17
N ALA A 451 17.05 -14.01 10.36
CA ALA A 451 16.10 -15.05 10.73
C ALA A 451 16.50 -15.78 12.02
N GLU A 452 17.77 -16.15 12.15
CA GLU A 452 18.33 -16.83 13.33
C GLU A 452 18.09 -16.02 14.63
N LYS A 453 18.30 -14.70 14.58
CA LYS A 453 18.07 -13.82 15.75
C LYS A 453 16.63 -13.83 16.23
N PHE A 454 15.69 -14.08 15.34
CA PHE A 454 14.26 -14.10 15.63
C PHE A 454 13.71 -15.51 15.83
N GLY A 455 14.56 -16.55 15.84
CA GLY A 455 14.15 -17.95 16.00
C GLY A 455 13.18 -18.39 14.91
N ILE A 456 13.46 -18.05 13.66
CA ILE A 456 12.62 -18.42 12.52
C ILE A 456 13.44 -19.06 11.40
N GLN A 457 12.79 -19.96 10.67
CA GLN A 457 13.32 -20.52 9.42
C GLN A 457 12.53 -19.95 8.25
N SER A 458 13.19 -19.23 7.36
CA SER A 458 12.60 -18.64 6.16
C SER A 458 12.93 -19.45 4.93
N SER A 459 11.90 -19.78 4.13
CA SER A 459 12.03 -20.38 2.81
C SER A 459 12.06 -19.33 1.67
N MET A 460 11.82 -18.05 1.99
CA MET A 460 11.69 -16.97 1.02
C MET A 460 12.86 -16.00 1.14
N LYS A 461 13.89 -16.18 0.30
CA LYS A 461 15.15 -15.40 0.36
C LYS A 461 15.47 -14.64 -0.92
N SER A 462 15.12 -15.22 -2.08
CA SER A 462 15.41 -14.69 -3.41
C SER A 462 14.17 -14.14 -4.09
N PHE A 463 14.35 -13.35 -5.15
CA PHE A 463 13.24 -12.92 -5.99
C PHE A 463 12.41 -14.10 -6.49
N LYS A 464 13.08 -15.18 -6.90
CA LYS A 464 12.42 -16.39 -7.40
C LYS A 464 11.45 -16.99 -6.36
N ASP A 465 11.81 -16.98 -5.07
CA ASP A 465 10.95 -17.53 -4.03
C ASP A 465 9.65 -16.71 -3.90
N TYR A 466 9.75 -15.38 -3.89
CA TYR A 466 8.60 -14.48 -3.86
C TYR A 466 7.78 -14.54 -5.15
N TYR A 467 8.43 -14.64 -6.28
CA TYR A 467 7.77 -14.82 -7.57
C TYR A 467 6.95 -16.11 -7.59
N LEU A 468 7.51 -17.24 -7.15
CA LEU A 468 6.81 -18.52 -7.07
C LEU A 468 5.71 -18.52 -6.00
N TYR A 469 5.94 -17.86 -4.86
CA TYR A 469 4.90 -17.67 -3.85
C TYR A 469 3.66 -16.99 -4.46
N CYS A 470 3.84 -15.86 -5.15
CA CYS A 470 2.75 -15.16 -5.80
C CYS A 470 2.10 -15.98 -6.93
N PHE A 471 2.91 -16.68 -7.73
CA PHE A 471 2.42 -17.57 -8.77
C PHE A 471 1.55 -18.70 -8.20
N ASN A 472 2.00 -19.34 -7.12
CA ASN A 472 1.29 -20.47 -6.52
C ASN A 472 -0.03 -20.06 -5.87
N THR A 473 -0.16 -18.83 -5.38
CA THR A 473 -1.41 -18.36 -4.76
C THR A 473 -2.60 -18.35 -5.70
N GLN A 474 -2.39 -18.35 -7.01
CA GLN A 474 -3.49 -18.47 -8.00
C GLN A 474 -4.19 -19.84 -7.97
N PHE A 475 -3.49 -20.88 -7.52
CA PHE A 475 -4.01 -22.25 -7.47
C PHE A 475 -4.58 -22.65 -6.11
N SER A 476 -4.46 -21.75 -5.13
CA SER A 476 -4.89 -22.03 -3.76
C SER A 476 -6.39 -21.84 -3.60
N ASP A 477 -7.01 -22.68 -2.79
CA ASP A 477 -8.34 -22.40 -2.27
C ASP A 477 -8.31 -21.11 -1.45
N PRO A 478 -9.15 -20.09 -1.75
CA PRO A 478 -9.23 -18.87 -0.94
C PRO A 478 -9.54 -19.13 0.53
N ALA A 479 -10.23 -20.23 0.84
CA ALA A 479 -10.56 -20.63 2.19
C ALA A 479 -9.44 -21.42 2.89
N ALA A 480 -8.46 -21.93 2.12
CA ALA A 480 -7.36 -22.70 2.68
C ALA A 480 -6.38 -21.80 3.45
N ARG A 481 -6.24 -22.04 4.73
CA ARG A 481 -5.26 -21.40 5.61
C ARG A 481 -4.10 -22.37 5.80
N THR A 482 -3.14 -22.36 4.88
CA THR A 482 -2.01 -23.28 4.96
C THR A 482 -0.72 -22.53 5.25
N ASP A 483 0.15 -23.11 6.06
CA ASP A 483 1.47 -22.57 6.40
C ASP A 483 2.39 -22.42 5.18
N LEU A 484 2.09 -23.16 4.11
CA LEU A 484 2.80 -23.13 2.82
C LEU A 484 2.91 -21.72 2.20
N TYR A 485 2.00 -20.81 2.52
CA TYR A 485 1.94 -19.47 1.89
C TYR A 485 2.52 -18.35 2.75
N ARG A 486 3.10 -18.66 3.91
CA ARG A 486 3.64 -17.65 4.83
C ARG A 486 5.13 -17.43 4.69
N GLY A 487 5.82 -18.38 4.09
CA GLY A 487 7.23 -18.28 3.77
C GLY A 487 8.19 -18.47 4.94
N PHE A 488 7.68 -18.78 6.12
CA PHE A 488 8.51 -19.07 7.30
C PHE A 488 7.80 -19.89 8.36
N VAL A 489 8.60 -20.52 9.21
CA VAL A 489 8.15 -21.23 10.42
C VAL A 489 8.98 -20.77 11.61
N LEU A 490 8.41 -20.89 12.81
CA LEU A 490 9.14 -20.65 14.06
C LEU A 490 10.00 -21.87 14.41
N ASP A 491 11.19 -21.65 15.00
CA ASP A 491 12.16 -22.72 15.29
C ASP A 491 11.72 -23.70 16.38
N GLU A 492 10.92 -23.25 17.33
CA GLU A 492 10.52 -24.13 18.43
C GLU A 492 9.50 -25.19 17.99
N PRO A 493 9.73 -26.48 18.28
CA PRO A 493 8.77 -27.54 18.00
C PRO A 493 7.58 -27.46 18.96
N GLY A 494 6.38 -27.61 18.43
CA GLY A 494 5.14 -27.66 19.20
C GLY A 494 3.91 -27.58 18.30
N ASP A 495 2.74 -27.87 18.85
CA ASP A 495 1.42 -27.83 18.21
C ASP A 495 0.99 -26.37 17.91
N ARG A 496 1.79 -25.70 17.11
CA ARG A 496 1.66 -24.30 16.70
C ARG A 496 1.25 -24.17 15.27
N SER A 497 0.30 -24.97 14.82
CA SER A 497 -0.17 -24.67 13.49
C SER A 497 -0.81 -23.29 13.53
N VAL A 498 -0.37 -22.41 12.63
CA VAL A 498 -1.00 -21.09 12.41
C VAL A 498 -2.49 -21.28 12.19
N GLU A 499 -2.89 -22.39 11.59
CA GLU A 499 -4.26 -22.80 11.42
C GLU A 499 -4.98 -23.04 12.74
N ALA A 500 -4.35 -23.71 13.71
CA ALA A 500 -4.94 -23.92 15.05
C ALA A 500 -5.17 -22.61 15.78
N MET A 501 -4.19 -21.68 15.72
CA MET A 501 -4.34 -20.34 16.29
C MET A 501 -5.45 -19.54 15.58
N ALA A 502 -5.51 -19.58 14.25
CA ALA A 502 -6.56 -18.93 13.49
C ALA A 502 -7.96 -19.48 13.82
N ASN A 503 -8.08 -20.80 13.96
CA ASN A 503 -9.32 -21.45 14.37
C ASN A 503 -9.71 -21.12 15.82
N ARG A 504 -8.72 -20.97 16.71
CA ARG A 504 -8.95 -20.51 18.10
C ARG A 504 -9.50 -19.08 18.10
N TRP A 505 -8.91 -18.17 17.31
CA TRP A 505 -9.39 -16.81 17.15
C TRP A 505 -10.81 -16.74 16.60
N ASP A 506 -11.10 -17.52 15.55
CA ASP A 506 -12.43 -17.54 14.94
C ASP A 506 -13.52 -18.10 15.87
N ARG A 507 -13.19 -19.04 16.74
CA ARG A 507 -14.14 -19.49 17.78
C ARG A 507 -14.47 -18.39 18.77
N GLU A 508 -13.47 -17.57 19.16
CA GLU A 508 -13.68 -16.48 20.13
C GLU A 508 -14.59 -15.37 19.59
N ARG A 509 -14.49 -15.08 18.31
CA ARG A 509 -15.30 -14.02 17.67
C ARG A 509 -16.77 -14.42 17.45
N THR A 510 -17.14 -15.70 17.62
CA THR A 510 -18.52 -16.15 17.39
C THR A 510 -19.50 -15.36 18.27
N GLY A 511 -20.54 -14.76 17.65
CA GLY A 511 -21.47 -13.85 18.31
C GLY A 511 -21.00 -12.39 18.42
N LYS A 512 -19.80 -12.07 17.91
CA LYS A 512 -19.18 -10.74 18.00
C LYS A 512 -18.85 -10.14 16.61
N GLU A 513 -19.43 -10.69 15.54
CA GLU A 513 -19.05 -10.47 14.14
C GLU A 513 -19.13 -9.00 13.69
N ILE A 514 -19.91 -8.18 14.37
CA ILE A 514 -19.99 -6.74 14.06
C ILE A 514 -18.66 -6.04 14.38
N SER A 515 -18.02 -6.40 15.49
CA SER A 515 -16.82 -5.74 15.99
C SER A 515 -15.57 -6.59 15.91
N TRP A 516 -15.69 -7.90 15.76
CA TRP A 516 -14.56 -8.82 15.74
C TRP A 516 -14.53 -9.61 14.42
N TRP A 517 -13.58 -9.27 13.56
CA TRP A 517 -13.53 -9.81 12.21
C TRP A 517 -12.76 -11.13 12.13
N PRO A 518 -13.09 -11.99 11.16
CA PRO A 518 -12.33 -13.20 10.91
C PRO A 518 -10.92 -12.85 10.44
N ILE A 519 -9.98 -13.75 10.69
CA ILE A 519 -8.68 -13.68 10.04
C ILE A 519 -8.90 -13.87 8.55
N PRO A 520 -8.49 -12.92 7.70
CA PRO A 520 -8.66 -13.08 6.27
C PRO A 520 -7.90 -14.33 5.80
N PRO A 521 -8.50 -15.14 4.94
CA PRO A 521 -7.75 -16.17 4.25
C PRO A 521 -6.61 -15.48 3.50
N SER A 522 -5.42 -16.03 3.55
CA SER A 522 -4.14 -15.47 3.05
C SER A 522 -4.27 -14.32 2.05
N TRP A 523 -3.65 -13.19 2.38
CA TRP A 523 -3.61 -11.99 1.51
C TRP A 523 -3.08 -12.31 0.13
#